data_eca3e38d7c050797c6bd2233d730647e
#
_entry.id   eca3e38d7c050797c6bd2233d730647e
#
_cell.length_a   1.000
_cell.length_b   1.000
_cell.length_c   1.000
_cell.angle_alpha   90.00
_cell.angle_beta   90.00
_cell.angle_gamma   90.00
#
_symmetry.space_group_name_H-M   'P 1'
#
loop_
_entity.id
_entity.type
_entity.pdbx_description
1 polymer ?
#
loop_
_entity_poly.entity_id
_entity_poly.type
_entity_poly.pdbx_seq_one_letter_code
_entity_poly.pdbx_strand_id
1 'polypeptide(L)'
;PTLRRQRQMCIRDRALSIGLVSEVVASGEALQHCLALAQPIQKQSPSAVNSCKQLIMSAREQSLSEGYALERQRFIELWQDSNQFEGVSAFLEKRAPQWNDETKG
;
A
#
# COMPACT_ATOMS: atom_id res chain seq x y z
N PRO A 1 33.01 -18.19 -8.42
CA PRO A 1 31.80 -17.74 -9.06
C PRO A 1 30.55 -18.56 -8.68
N THR A 2 30.65 -19.91 -8.73
CA THR A 2 29.48 -20.77 -8.42
C THR A 2 29.08 -20.71 -6.96
N LEU A 3 30.03 -20.71 -6.03
CA LEU A 3 29.79 -20.60 -4.60
C LEU A 3 29.18 -19.23 -4.22
N ARG A 4 29.62 -18.18 -4.90
CA ARG A 4 29.10 -16.82 -4.68
C ARG A 4 27.64 -16.71 -5.14
N ARG A 5 27.29 -17.32 -6.27
CA ARG A 5 25.90 -17.38 -6.76
C ARG A 5 25.00 -18.17 -5.81
N GLN A 6 25.46 -19.31 -5.30
CA GLN A 6 24.74 -20.11 -4.32
C GLN A 6 24.49 -19.34 -3.02
N ARG A 7 25.48 -18.60 -2.53
CA ARG A 7 25.33 -17.74 -1.34
C ARG A 7 24.28 -16.64 -1.57
N GLN A 8 24.30 -15.99 -2.73
CA GLN A 8 23.31 -14.96 -3.06
C GLN A 8 21.91 -15.54 -3.14
N MET A 9 21.72 -16.73 -3.72
CA MET A 9 20.43 -17.40 -3.76
C MET A 9 19.96 -17.78 -2.36
N CYS A 10 20.84 -18.32 -1.50
CA CYS A 10 20.51 -18.62 -0.11
C CYS A 10 20.12 -17.38 0.69
N ILE A 11 20.77 -16.24 0.46
CA ILE A 11 20.43 -14.97 1.11
C ILE A 11 19.03 -14.51 0.71
N ARG A 12 18.68 -14.56 -0.58
CA ARG A 12 17.36 -14.20 -1.08
C ARG A 12 16.26 -15.10 -0.52
N ASP A 13 16.47 -16.41 -0.58
CA ASP A 13 15.52 -17.40 -0.05
C ASP A 13 15.33 -17.24 1.46
N ARG A 14 16.40 -16.98 2.19
CA ARG A 14 16.36 -16.72 3.61
C ARG A 14 15.59 -15.44 3.93
N ALA A 15 15.85 -14.37 3.20
CA ALA A 15 15.16 -13.10 3.36
C ALA A 15 13.65 -13.25 3.13
N LEU A 16 13.25 -14.03 2.13
CA LEU A 16 11.85 -14.34 1.88
C LEU A 16 11.25 -15.19 3.00
N SER A 17 11.94 -16.22 3.44
CA SER A 17 11.44 -17.17 4.46
C SER A 17 11.23 -16.50 5.82
N ILE A 18 12.06 -15.55 6.19
CA ILE A 18 11.93 -14.80 7.47
C ILE A 18 11.05 -13.57 7.37
N GLY A 19 10.48 -13.27 6.21
CA GLY A 19 9.60 -12.12 6.01
C GLY A 19 10.32 -10.77 5.90
N LEU A 20 11.64 -10.76 5.67
CA LEU A 20 12.38 -9.51 5.44
C LEU A 20 11.99 -8.85 4.13
N VAL A 21 11.72 -9.64 3.12
CA VAL A 21 11.18 -9.21 1.82
C VAL A 21 9.91 -9.97 1.51
N SER A 22 9.00 -9.36 0.75
CA SER A 22 7.71 -9.96 0.39
C SER A 22 7.84 -10.89 -0.82
N GLU A 23 8.71 -10.56 -1.75
CA GLU A 23 8.89 -11.31 -3.00
C GLU A 23 10.33 -11.25 -3.46
N VAL A 24 10.73 -12.27 -4.21
CA VAL A 24 12.02 -12.33 -4.90
C VAL A 24 11.74 -12.49 -6.38
N VAL A 25 12.39 -11.67 -7.21
CA VAL A 25 12.23 -11.67 -8.67
C VAL A 25 13.58 -11.85 -9.35
N ALA A 26 13.57 -12.10 -10.64
CA ALA A 26 14.79 -12.25 -11.43
C ALA A 26 15.60 -10.94 -11.40
N SER A 27 16.92 -11.06 -11.57
CA SER A 27 17.83 -9.92 -11.58
C SER A 27 17.43 -8.90 -12.64
N GLY A 28 17.37 -7.63 -12.26
CA GLY A 28 16.99 -6.51 -13.14
C GLY A 28 15.48 -6.29 -13.28
N GLU A 29 14.63 -7.14 -12.70
CA GLU A 29 13.16 -7.03 -12.84
C GLU A 29 12.48 -6.38 -11.64
N ALA A 30 13.21 -6.00 -10.60
CA ALA A 30 12.62 -5.47 -9.36
C ALA A 30 11.80 -4.21 -9.61
N LEU A 31 12.28 -3.27 -10.42
CA LEU A 31 11.56 -2.02 -10.70
C LEU A 31 10.23 -2.28 -11.40
N GLN A 32 10.23 -3.10 -12.45
CA GLN A 32 9.00 -3.42 -13.18
C GLN A 32 7.99 -4.14 -12.30
N HIS A 33 8.46 -5.05 -11.45
CA HIS A 33 7.60 -5.76 -10.51
C HIS A 33 6.97 -4.81 -9.49
N CYS A 34 7.74 -3.89 -8.93
CA CYS A 34 7.24 -2.88 -8.00
C CYS A 34 6.22 -1.94 -8.65
N LEU A 35 6.47 -1.51 -9.89
CA LEU A 35 5.53 -0.68 -10.64
C LEU A 35 4.22 -1.42 -10.91
N ALA A 36 4.28 -2.72 -11.21
CA ALA A 36 3.08 -3.54 -11.38
C ALA A 36 2.28 -3.68 -10.09
N LEU A 37 2.95 -3.79 -8.93
CA LEU A 37 2.29 -3.79 -7.62
C LEU A 37 1.66 -2.44 -7.28
N ALA A 38 2.26 -1.34 -7.73
CA ALA A 38 1.78 0.01 -7.46
C ALA A 38 0.53 0.37 -8.28
N GLN A 39 0.33 -0.22 -9.45
CA GLN A 39 -0.79 0.11 -10.34
C GLN A 39 -2.18 -0.05 -9.69
N PRO A 40 -2.52 -1.18 -9.07
CA PRO A 40 -3.83 -1.31 -8.41
C PRO A 40 -3.99 -0.36 -7.21
N ILE A 41 -2.90 -0.02 -6.52
CA ILE A 41 -2.91 0.96 -5.42
C ILE A 41 -3.21 2.35 -5.99
N GLN A 42 -2.62 2.71 -7.12
CA GLN A 42 -2.82 4.00 -7.78
C GLN A 42 -4.27 4.22 -8.25
N LYS A 43 -5.02 3.15 -8.46
CA LYS A 43 -6.45 3.22 -8.82
C LYS A 43 -7.37 3.52 -7.64
N GLN A 44 -6.85 3.47 -6.43
CA GLN A 44 -7.62 3.77 -5.22
C GLN A 44 -7.58 5.26 -4.89
N SER A 45 -8.49 5.69 -4.02
CA SER A 45 -8.51 7.08 -3.53
C SER A 45 -7.18 7.46 -2.90
N PRO A 46 -6.52 8.55 -3.35
CA PRO A 46 -5.25 8.98 -2.77
C PRO A 46 -5.32 9.27 -1.28
N SER A 47 -6.39 9.91 -0.81
CA SER A 47 -6.59 10.21 0.60
C SER A 47 -6.75 8.93 1.44
N ALA A 48 -7.49 7.94 0.94
CA ALA A 48 -7.66 6.66 1.62
C ALA A 48 -6.34 5.88 1.70
N VAL A 49 -5.57 5.82 0.62
CA VAL A 49 -4.25 5.17 0.60
C VAL A 49 -3.30 5.82 1.58
N ASN A 50 -3.27 7.16 1.61
CA ASN A 50 -2.43 7.90 2.55
C ASN A 50 -2.82 7.63 4.00
N SER A 51 -4.11 7.62 4.32
CA SER A 51 -4.60 7.28 5.66
C SER A 51 -4.25 5.86 6.07
N CYS A 52 -4.41 4.89 5.18
CA CYS A 52 -4.00 3.50 5.45
C CYS A 52 -2.50 3.39 5.75
N LYS A 53 -1.66 4.07 4.98
CA LYS A 53 -0.21 4.07 5.20
C LYS A 53 0.14 4.65 6.57
N GLN A 54 -0.47 5.78 6.94
CA GLN A 54 -0.25 6.41 8.24
C GLN A 54 -0.68 5.50 9.38
N LEU A 55 -1.82 4.81 9.26
CA LEU A 55 -2.30 3.86 10.26
C LEU A 55 -1.36 2.67 10.43
N ILE A 56 -0.85 2.12 9.33
CA ILE A 56 0.10 1.01 9.37
C ILE A 56 1.40 1.44 10.07
N MET A 57 1.90 2.63 9.78
CA MET A 57 3.12 3.14 10.41
C MET A 57 2.93 3.42 11.89
N SER A 58 1.80 4.02 12.28
CA SER A 58 1.51 4.34 13.68
C SER A 58 1.24 3.10 14.54
N ALA A 59 0.78 2.02 13.94
CA ALA A 59 0.48 0.76 14.65
C ALA A 59 1.69 0.15 15.34
N ARG A 60 2.90 0.50 14.92
CA ARG A 60 4.14 0.02 15.53
C ARG A 60 4.43 0.67 16.90
N GLU A 61 3.85 1.83 17.15
CA GLU A 61 4.16 2.66 18.32
C GLU A 61 2.97 2.82 19.27
N GLN A 62 1.85 2.22 18.95
CA GLN A 62 0.60 2.37 19.69
C GLN A 62 0.08 1.03 20.21
N SER A 63 -0.70 1.09 21.29
CA SER A 63 -1.50 -0.05 21.72
C SER A 63 -2.61 -0.34 20.69
N LEU A 64 -3.16 -1.55 20.74
CA LEU A 64 -4.25 -1.96 19.85
C LEU A 64 -5.48 -1.05 19.99
N SER A 65 -5.83 -0.69 21.24
CA SER A 65 -6.97 0.19 21.51
C SER A 65 -6.76 1.62 20.98
N GLU A 66 -5.55 2.16 21.10
CA GLU A 66 -5.20 3.46 20.51
C GLU A 66 -5.23 3.40 18.98
N GLY A 67 -4.75 2.31 18.40
CA GLY A 67 -4.79 2.07 16.95
C GLY A 67 -6.22 2.04 16.43
N TYR A 68 -7.13 1.36 17.10
CA TYR A 68 -8.56 1.34 16.71
C TYR A 68 -9.21 2.71 16.83
N ALA A 69 -8.89 3.49 17.85
CA ALA A 69 -9.40 4.84 18.01
C ALA A 69 -8.95 5.75 16.85
N LEU A 70 -7.67 5.67 16.47
CA LEU A 70 -7.12 6.43 15.36
C LEU A 70 -7.74 6.01 14.01
N GLU A 71 -7.92 4.71 13.80
CA GLU A 71 -8.58 4.18 12.59
C GLU A 71 -10.00 4.72 12.45
N ARG A 72 -10.77 4.72 13.54
CA ARG A 72 -12.13 5.30 13.56
C ARG A 72 -12.11 6.77 13.20
N GLN A 73 -11.19 7.54 13.78
CA GLN A 73 -11.06 8.97 13.49
C GLN A 73 -10.73 9.20 12.00
N ARG A 74 -9.78 8.48 11.45
CA ARG A 74 -9.40 8.58 10.03
C ARG A 74 -10.55 8.19 9.11
N PHE A 75 -11.31 7.17 9.47
CA PHE A 75 -12.49 6.76 8.70
C PHE A 75 -13.54 7.86 8.65
N ILE A 76 -13.82 8.51 9.79
CA ILE A 76 -14.78 9.62 9.85
C ILE A 76 -14.30 10.81 9.00
N GLU A 77 -13.02 11.15 9.06
CA GLU A 77 -12.43 12.20 8.24
C GLU A 77 -12.57 11.90 6.73
N LEU A 78 -12.37 10.66 6.33
CA LEU A 78 -12.52 10.23 4.92
C LEU A 78 -13.97 10.31 4.44
N TRP A 79 -14.96 10.14 5.31
CA TRP A 79 -16.37 10.30 4.96
C TRP A 79 -16.74 11.74 4.58
N GLN A 80 -15.96 12.71 5.04
CA GLN A 80 -16.13 14.11 4.72
C GLN A 80 -15.38 14.55 3.46
N ASP A 81 -14.56 13.66 2.90
CA ASP A 81 -13.78 13.91 1.70
C ASP A 81 -14.64 13.75 0.44
N SER A 82 -14.44 14.63 -0.54
CA SER A 82 -15.11 14.57 -1.85
C SER A 82 -14.89 13.22 -2.57
N ASN A 83 -13.77 12.57 -2.34
CA ASN A 83 -13.45 11.26 -2.92
C ASN A 83 -14.35 10.14 -2.39
N GLN A 84 -14.90 10.27 -1.18
CA GLN A 84 -15.87 9.31 -0.67
C GLN A 84 -17.15 9.32 -1.54
N PHE A 85 -17.66 10.49 -1.83
CA PHE A 85 -18.84 10.63 -2.69
C PHE A 85 -18.59 10.11 -4.10
N GLU A 86 -17.44 10.46 -4.68
CA GLU A 86 -17.02 9.98 -5.99
C GLU A 86 -16.88 8.45 -6.02
N GLY A 87 -16.28 7.87 -5.00
CA GLY A 87 -16.10 6.41 -4.90
C GLY A 87 -17.43 5.66 -4.86
N VAL A 88 -18.37 6.13 -4.06
CA VAL A 88 -19.71 5.55 -3.95
C VAL A 88 -20.48 5.70 -5.26
N SER A 89 -20.46 6.90 -5.85
CA SER A 89 -21.15 7.19 -7.12
C SER A 89 -20.60 6.33 -8.26
N ALA A 90 -19.28 6.22 -8.36
CA ALA A 90 -18.62 5.39 -9.38
C ALA A 90 -18.97 3.92 -9.23
N PHE A 91 -19.03 3.41 -7.99
CA PHE A 91 -19.43 2.04 -7.72
C PHE A 91 -20.87 1.77 -8.14
N LEU A 92 -21.80 2.66 -7.80
CA LEU A 92 -23.21 2.52 -8.17
C LEU A 92 -23.44 2.63 -9.68
N GLU A 93 -22.71 3.49 -10.35
CA GLU A 93 -22.79 3.72 -11.79
C GLU A 93 -21.94 2.73 -12.59
N LYS A 94 -21.20 1.83 -11.94
CA LYS A 94 -20.32 0.83 -12.56
C LYS A 94 -19.31 1.43 -13.53
N ARG A 95 -18.71 2.53 -13.12
CA ARG A 95 -17.63 3.24 -13.84
C ARG A 95 -16.38 3.35 -13.01
N ALA A 96 -15.25 3.66 -13.65
CA ALA A 96 -14.02 3.99 -12.94
C ALA A 96 -14.17 5.33 -12.20
N PRO A 97 -13.75 5.42 -10.92
CA PRO A 97 -13.78 6.68 -10.20
C PRO A 97 -12.73 7.66 -10.73
N GLN A 98 -13.06 8.94 -10.67
CA GLN A 98 -12.13 10.04 -10.97
C GLN A 98 -11.80 10.77 -9.66
N TRP A 99 -10.66 10.40 -9.08
CA TRP A 99 -10.26 10.93 -7.79
C TRP A 99 -9.76 12.36 -7.90
N ASN A 100 -10.12 13.17 -6.91
CA ASN A 100 -9.55 14.48 -6.71
C ASN A 100 -8.26 14.33 -5.91
N ASP A 101 -7.13 14.70 -6.49
CA ASP A 101 -5.81 14.61 -5.89
C ASP A 101 -5.38 16.00 -5.41
N GLU A 102 -5.74 16.32 -4.16
CA GLU A 102 -5.38 17.60 -3.54
C GLU A 102 -3.86 17.72 -3.28
N THR A 103 -3.11 16.63 -3.46
CA THR A 103 -1.65 16.65 -3.24
C THR A 103 -0.88 17.25 -4.42
N LYS A 104 -1.55 17.56 -5.52
CA LYS A 104 -0.97 18.22 -6.68
C LYS A 104 -1.14 19.74 -6.70
N GLY A 105 -1.31 20.30 -5.51
CA GLY A 105 -1.31 21.76 -5.34
C GLY A 105 0.10 22.33 -5.24
#